data_104438ebd615b9fdb06a05b26a6dbe44
#
_entry.id   104438ebd615b9fdb06a05b26a6dbe44
#
_cell.length_a   1.000
_cell.length_b   1.000
_cell.length_c   1.000
_cell.angle_alpha   90.00
_cell.angle_beta   90.00
_cell.angle_gamma   90.00
#
_symmetry.space_group_name_H-M   'P 1'
#
loop_
_entity.id
_entity.type
_entity.pdbx_description
1 polymer ?
#
loop_
_entity_poly.entity_id
_entity_poly.type
_entity_poly.pdbx_seq_one_letter_code
_entity_poly.pdbx_strand_id
1 'polypeptide(L)'
;MVEMNENYDKRKMIEILVHPNVSIILAELEDGEKESSYLTEKLQISDIEIRERLAYVIHYGFVKIHQDKNKTIFVADKEKLNNIMEMDENFSGIVDGLTELDQYLN
;
A
#
# COMPACT_ATOMS: atom_id res chain seq x y z
N MET A 1 -11.76 -21.03 -0.70
CA MET A 1 -11.58 -20.89 -1.10
C MET A 1 -10.82 -19.85 -1.43
N VAL A 2 -10.60 -19.67 -2.16
CA VAL A 2 -9.96 -18.75 -2.58
C VAL A 2 -10.11 -17.50 -2.02
N GLU A 3 -11.05 -17.30 -1.47
CA GLU A 3 -11.36 -16.04 -0.93
C GLU A 3 -10.61 -15.74 0.31
N MET A 4 -9.71 -16.59 0.69
CA MET A 4 -8.94 -16.31 1.87
C MET A 4 -8.27 -14.97 1.77
N ASN A 5 -7.75 -14.66 0.61
CA ASN A 5 -7.05 -13.41 0.43
C ASN A 5 -8.00 -12.24 0.35
N GLU A 6 -9.27 -12.53 0.13
CA GLU A 6 -10.23 -11.47 0.04
C GLU A 6 -10.99 -11.31 1.34
N ASN A 7 -10.61 -12.10 2.36
CA ASN A 7 -11.35 -12.11 3.58
C ASN A 7 -10.81 -11.13 4.59
N TYR A 8 -10.63 -9.90 4.18
CA TYR A 8 -10.18 -8.85 5.06
C TYR A 8 -11.24 -7.76 5.09
N ASP A 9 -11.15 -6.93 6.11
CA ASP A 9 -12.06 -5.82 6.25
C ASP A 9 -11.61 -4.71 5.30
N LYS A 10 -12.38 -4.44 4.28
CA LYS A 10 -11.98 -3.45 3.29
C LYS A 10 -11.77 -2.08 3.88
N ARG A 11 -12.65 -1.69 4.80
CA ARG A 11 -12.51 -0.37 5.42
C ARG A 11 -11.22 -0.27 6.20
N LYS A 12 -10.92 -1.32 6.96
CA LYS A 12 -9.69 -1.33 7.74
C LYS A 12 -8.48 -1.32 6.83
N MET A 13 -8.55 -2.06 5.73
CA MET A 13 -7.43 -2.10 4.79
C MET A 13 -7.19 -0.71 4.21
N ILE A 14 -8.24 -0.03 3.82
CA ILE A 14 -8.08 1.31 3.26
C ILE A 14 -7.52 2.27 4.30
N GLU A 15 -7.98 2.16 5.54
CA GLU A 15 -7.45 3.00 6.60
C GLU A 15 -5.95 2.78 6.78
N ILE A 16 -5.53 1.52 6.70
CA ILE A 16 -4.13 1.21 6.84
C ILE A 16 -3.34 1.72 5.65
N LEU A 17 -3.88 1.55 4.45
CA LEU A 17 -3.17 1.95 3.24
C LEU A 17 -2.94 3.45 3.18
N VAL A 18 -3.86 4.23 3.71
CA VAL A 18 -3.70 5.68 3.67
C VAL A 18 -3.03 6.23 4.93
N HIS A 19 -2.76 5.38 5.90
CA HIS A 19 -2.09 5.85 7.10
C HIS A 19 -0.66 6.28 6.75
N PRO A 20 -0.19 7.40 7.26
CA PRO A 20 1.13 7.89 6.89
C PRO A 20 2.26 6.88 7.10
N ASN A 21 2.17 6.06 8.16
CA ASN A 21 3.22 5.09 8.44
C ASN A 21 3.35 4.05 7.33
N VAL A 22 2.29 3.80 6.60
CA VAL A 22 2.29 2.83 5.54
C VAL A 22 2.41 3.52 4.19
N SER A 23 1.68 4.61 4.02
CA SER A 23 1.62 5.25 2.71
C SER A 23 2.96 5.80 2.25
N ILE A 24 3.83 6.22 3.17
CA ILE A 24 5.12 6.72 2.74
C ILE A 24 5.97 5.60 2.16
N ILE A 25 5.78 4.37 2.64
CA ILE A 25 6.52 3.25 2.10
C ILE A 25 5.92 2.86 0.75
N LEU A 26 4.60 2.83 0.67
CA LEU A 26 3.94 2.49 -0.59
C LEU A 26 4.28 3.50 -1.68
N ALA A 27 4.44 4.75 -1.31
CA ALA A 27 4.81 5.77 -2.28
C ALA A 27 6.17 5.47 -2.90
N GLU A 28 7.09 4.92 -2.09
CA GLU A 28 8.39 4.57 -2.62
C GLU A 28 8.32 3.37 -3.55
N LEU A 29 7.30 2.53 -3.40
CA LEU A 29 7.14 1.36 -4.24
C LEU A 29 6.34 1.63 -5.49
N GLU A 30 5.88 2.85 -5.64
CA GLU A 30 5.00 3.18 -6.76
C GLU A 30 5.64 3.03 -8.12
N ASP A 31 6.92 3.36 -8.24
CA ASP A 31 7.57 3.21 -9.52
C ASP A 31 8.30 1.89 -9.65
N GLY A 32 8.06 0.95 -8.77
CA GLY A 32 8.66 -0.37 -8.94
C GLY A 32 9.15 -0.92 -7.62
N GLU A 33 9.69 -2.11 -7.70
CA GLU A 33 10.21 -2.76 -6.51
C GLU A 33 11.42 -2.03 -5.96
N LYS A 34 11.64 -2.16 -4.67
CA LYS A 34 12.77 -1.53 -4.01
C LYS A 34 13.39 -2.48 -3.01
N GLU A 35 14.69 -2.39 -2.85
CA GLU A 35 15.38 -3.18 -1.84
C GLU A 35 15.10 -2.61 -0.47
N SER A 36 15.14 -3.49 0.52
CA SER A 36 14.96 -3.06 1.90
C SER A 36 15.98 -2.00 2.28
N SER A 37 17.22 -2.17 1.84
CA SER A 37 18.27 -1.21 2.19
C SER A 37 17.97 0.18 1.64
N TYR A 38 17.38 0.24 0.46
CA TYR A 38 17.00 1.53 -0.11
C TYR A 38 15.94 2.19 0.78
N LEU A 39 14.95 1.42 1.20
CA LEU A 39 13.87 1.96 1.99
C LEU A 39 14.35 2.40 3.37
N THR A 40 15.19 1.61 4.00
CA THR A 40 15.68 1.96 5.33
C THR A 40 16.50 3.24 5.27
N GLU A 41 17.27 3.39 4.22
CA GLU A 41 18.11 4.57 4.10
C GLU A 41 17.26 5.79 3.75
N LYS A 42 16.35 5.62 2.80
CA LYS A 42 15.55 6.74 2.35
C LYS A 42 14.61 7.24 3.45
N LEU A 43 13.99 6.33 4.17
CA LEU A 43 12.97 6.69 5.13
C LEU A 43 13.50 6.77 6.55
N GLN A 44 14.74 6.39 6.77
CA GLN A 44 15.37 6.46 8.08
C GLN A 44 14.64 5.62 9.12
N ILE A 45 14.22 4.44 8.73
CA ILE A 45 13.60 3.50 9.64
C ILE A 45 14.25 2.14 9.43
N SER A 46 14.14 1.26 10.41
CA SER A 46 14.80 -0.02 10.35
C SER A 46 14.02 -0.99 9.46
N ASP A 47 14.71 -2.06 9.05
CA ASP A 47 14.07 -3.10 8.26
C ASP A 47 12.92 -3.73 9.05
N ILE A 48 13.12 -3.95 10.34
CA ILE A 48 12.09 -4.53 11.16
C ILE A 48 10.86 -3.62 11.20
N GLU A 49 11.09 -2.33 11.31
CA GLU A 49 9.97 -1.41 11.35
C GLU A 49 9.22 -1.37 10.03
N ILE A 50 9.93 -1.45 8.91
CA ILE A 50 9.28 -1.51 7.61
C ILE A 50 8.37 -2.73 7.55
N ARG A 51 8.88 -3.88 7.99
CA ARG A 51 8.08 -5.10 7.96
C ARG A 51 6.89 -5.02 8.89
N GLU A 52 7.07 -4.39 10.04
CA GLU A 52 5.97 -4.24 10.98
C GLU A 52 4.89 -3.35 10.43
N ARG A 53 5.27 -2.24 9.83
CA ARG A 53 4.29 -1.33 9.26
C ARG A 53 3.51 -1.96 8.12
N LEU A 54 4.18 -2.79 7.34
CA LEU A 54 3.55 -3.40 6.18
C LEU A 54 2.95 -4.77 6.47
N ALA A 55 3.03 -5.24 7.72
CA ALA A 55 2.63 -6.61 8.04
C ALA A 55 1.23 -6.95 7.55
N TYR A 56 0.28 -6.06 7.78
CA TYR A 56 -1.10 -6.33 7.40
C TYR A 56 -1.25 -6.39 5.88
N VAL A 57 -0.65 -5.46 5.17
CA VAL A 57 -0.77 -5.44 3.71
C VAL A 57 0.02 -6.56 3.07
N ILE A 58 1.12 -6.99 3.71
CA ILE A 58 1.86 -8.14 3.23
C ILE A 58 1.04 -9.40 3.42
N HIS A 59 0.39 -9.51 4.55
CA HIS A 59 -0.41 -10.70 4.85
C HIS A 59 -1.49 -10.92 3.79
N TYR A 60 -2.08 -9.86 3.30
CA TYR A 60 -3.15 -9.98 2.33
C TYR A 60 -2.68 -9.76 0.89
N GLY A 61 -1.37 -9.72 0.68
CA GLY A 61 -0.84 -9.76 -0.67
C GLY A 61 -0.79 -8.45 -1.42
N PHE A 62 -0.99 -7.33 -0.74
CA PHE A 62 -0.89 -6.03 -1.40
C PHE A 62 0.55 -5.61 -1.58
N VAL A 63 1.44 -6.14 -0.74
CA VAL A 63 2.87 -5.95 -0.89
C VAL A 63 3.49 -7.32 -0.74
N LYS A 64 4.44 -7.64 -1.57
CA LYS A 64 5.12 -8.92 -1.54
C LYS A 64 6.59 -8.72 -1.26
N ILE A 65 7.18 -9.72 -0.60
CA ILE A 65 8.59 -9.69 -0.29
C ILE A 65 9.22 -10.87 -0.98
N HIS A 66 10.35 -10.66 -1.63
CA HIS A 66 11.09 -11.81 -2.12
C HIS A 66 12.58 -11.58 -1.93
N GLN A 67 13.32 -12.67 -1.91
CA GLN A 67 14.73 -12.61 -1.70
C GLN A 67 15.46 -12.82 -3.02
N ASP A 68 16.50 -12.01 -3.25
CA ASP A 68 17.31 -12.16 -4.43
C ASP A 68 18.74 -12.12 -3.95
N LYS A 69 19.35 -13.29 -3.87
CA LYS A 69 20.68 -13.43 -3.32
C LYS A 69 20.63 -12.99 -1.87
N ASN A 70 21.32 -11.97 -1.47
CA ASN A 70 21.30 -11.53 -0.10
C ASN A 70 20.42 -10.28 0.09
N LYS A 71 19.56 -10.01 -0.87
CA LYS A 71 18.78 -8.80 -0.83
C LYS A 71 17.32 -9.12 -0.59
N THR A 72 16.69 -8.30 0.23
CA THR A 72 15.26 -8.40 0.44
C THR A 72 14.60 -7.31 -0.40
N ILE A 73 13.62 -7.70 -1.18
CA ILE A 73 12.99 -6.79 -2.12
C ILE A 73 11.49 -6.73 -1.83
N PHE A 74 10.97 -5.52 -1.76
CA PHE A 74 9.54 -5.30 -1.57
C PHE A 74 8.95 -4.82 -2.88
N VAL A 75 7.77 -5.34 -3.20
CA VAL A 75 7.09 -4.92 -4.41
C VAL A 75 5.61 -4.78 -4.11
N ALA A 76 5.02 -3.70 -4.55
CA ALA A 76 3.59 -3.46 -4.33
C ALA A 76 2.80 -4.05 -5.49
N ASP A 77 1.67 -4.66 -5.17
CA ASP A 77 0.76 -5.16 -6.20
C ASP A 77 -0.15 -4.00 -6.56
N LYS A 78 0.23 -3.25 -7.58
CA LYS A 78 -0.47 -2.04 -7.94
C LYS A 78 -1.89 -2.31 -8.41
N GLU A 79 -2.08 -3.41 -9.10
CA GLU A 79 -3.40 -3.74 -9.59
C GLU A 79 -4.35 -4.00 -8.42
N LYS A 80 -3.87 -4.74 -7.43
CA LYS A 80 -4.68 -5.04 -6.28
C LYS A 80 -4.98 -3.78 -5.47
N LEU A 81 -3.99 -2.91 -5.35
CA LEU A 81 -4.19 -1.65 -4.65
C LEU A 81 -5.21 -0.78 -5.35
N ASN A 82 -5.11 -0.69 -6.67
CA ASN A 82 -6.07 0.10 -7.41
C ASN A 82 -7.47 -0.48 -7.31
N ASN A 83 -7.56 -1.80 -7.33
CA ASN A 83 -8.87 -2.44 -7.26
C ASN A 83 -9.57 -2.16 -5.95
N ILE A 84 -8.86 -2.22 -4.84
CA ILE A 84 -9.53 -2.01 -3.58
C ILE A 84 -9.99 -0.57 -3.45
N MET A 85 -9.21 0.37 -3.95
CA MET A 85 -9.60 1.77 -3.90
C MET A 85 -10.81 2.04 -4.77
N GLU A 86 -10.86 1.43 -5.94
CA GLU A 86 -11.97 1.64 -6.84
C GLU A 86 -13.24 0.95 -6.38
N MET A 87 -13.11 -0.16 -5.68
CA MET A 87 -14.27 -0.92 -5.27
C MET A 87 -14.95 -0.36 -4.04
N ASP A 88 -14.31 0.53 -3.33
CA ASP A 88 -14.92 1.11 -2.14
C ASP A 88 -15.70 2.34 -2.57
N GLU A 89 -17.01 2.19 -2.65
CA GLU A 89 -17.84 3.27 -3.12
C GLU A 89 -17.74 4.52 -2.28
N ASN A 90 -17.66 4.34 -0.97
CA ASN A 90 -17.56 5.51 -0.10
C ASN A 90 -16.27 6.25 -0.35
N PHE A 91 -15.18 5.50 -0.45
CA PHE A 91 -13.89 6.10 -0.67
C PHE A 91 -13.86 6.76 -2.05
N SER A 92 -14.31 6.03 -3.05
CA SER A 92 -14.34 6.56 -4.38
C SER A 92 -15.21 7.79 -4.46
N GLY A 93 -16.36 7.76 -3.81
CA GLY A 93 -17.26 8.89 -3.84
C GLY A 93 -16.64 10.12 -3.21
N ILE A 94 -15.92 9.91 -2.13
CA ILE A 94 -15.27 11.03 -1.45
C ILE A 94 -14.20 11.62 -2.36
N VAL A 95 -13.41 10.76 -2.97
CA VAL A 95 -12.35 11.24 -3.86
C VAL A 95 -12.95 11.97 -5.03
N ASP A 96 -13.99 11.40 -5.62
CA ASP A 96 -14.64 12.04 -6.76
C ASP A 96 -15.21 13.38 -6.35
N GLY A 97 -15.84 13.42 -5.19
CA GLY A 97 -16.41 14.66 -4.71
C GLY A 97 -15.36 15.73 -4.53
N LEU A 98 -14.24 15.35 -3.95
CA LEU A 98 -13.17 16.31 -3.74
C LEU A 98 -12.60 16.78 -5.07
N THR A 99 -12.47 15.86 -6.01
CA THR A 99 -11.95 16.21 -7.32
C THR A 99 -12.90 17.19 -8.01
N GLU A 100 -14.17 16.93 -7.91
CA GLU A 100 -15.14 17.83 -8.52
C GLU A 100 -15.10 19.20 -7.89
N LEU A 101 -14.97 19.23 -6.58
CA LEU A 101 -14.89 20.50 -5.89
C LEU A 101 -13.67 21.25 -6.35
N ASP A 102 -12.57 20.56 -6.52
CA ASP A 102 -11.37 21.21 -7.01
C ASP A 102 -11.62 21.79 -8.37
N GLN A 103 -12.29 21.07 -9.22
CA GLN A 103 -12.58 21.55 -10.54
C GLN A 103 -13.47 22.79 -10.51
N TYR A 104 -14.44 22.79 -9.62
CA TYR A 104 -15.31 23.93 -9.50
C TYR A 104 -14.57 25.11 -8.90
N LEU A 105 -13.73 24.84 -7.94
CA LEU A 105 -13.01 25.92 -7.28
C LEU A 105 -11.89 26.46 -8.15
N ASN A 106 -11.40 25.62 -9.01
CA ASN A 106 -10.36 26.06 -9.91
C ASN A 106 -10.94 26.77 -11.15
#